data_17764b510c4e37d348e1b7ed98617533
#
_entry.id   17764b510c4e37d348e1b7ed98617533
#
_cell.length_a   1.000
_cell.length_b   1.000
_cell.length_c   1.000
_cell.angle_alpha   90.00
_cell.angle_beta   90.00
_cell.angle_gamma   90.00
#
_symmetry.space_group_name_H-M   'P 1'
#
loop_
_entity.id
_entity.type
_entity.pdbx_description
1 polymer ?
#
loop_
_entity_poly.entity_id
_entity_poly.type
_entity_poly.pdbx_seq_one_letter_code
_entity_poly.pdbx_strand_id
1 'polypeptide(L)'
;MPSVAVALLTVVVPFDSANLIESKSFKLYLNSFNQSRFRDISQVYQTLQQDLSLCAGKTVEVTIHHVNELVAFQPTWIPGRCIDDLDIDIDQYQYDGTLLQLTDNAEQVEEKLHSHLLKSNC
;
A
#
# COMPACT_ATOMS: atom_id res chain seq x y z
N MET A 1 -7.36 -35.71 -1.76
CA MET A 1 -8.27 -34.62 -1.35
C MET A 1 -7.65 -33.28 -1.75
N PRO A 2 -8.39 -32.36 -2.32
CA PRO A 2 -7.87 -31.03 -2.55
C PRO A 2 -7.58 -30.40 -1.17
N SER A 3 -6.32 -30.04 -0.93
CA SER A 3 -5.96 -29.30 0.26
C SER A 3 -6.37 -27.84 0.07
N VAL A 4 -7.18 -27.32 0.99
CA VAL A 4 -7.45 -25.87 1.06
C VAL A 4 -6.25 -25.24 1.76
N ALA A 5 -5.50 -24.43 1.03
CA ALA A 5 -4.41 -23.65 1.60
C ALA A 5 -4.90 -22.24 1.90
N VAL A 6 -4.66 -21.77 3.13
CA VAL A 6 -4.86 -20.38 3.52
C VAL A 6 -3.51 -19.69 3.51
N ALA A 7 -3.44 -18.53 2.86
CA ALA A 7 -2.22 -17.74 2.76
C ALA A 7 -2.53 -16.24 2.89
N LEU A 8 -1.51 -15.48 3.17
CA LEU A 8 -1.51 -14.02 3.09
C LEU A 8 -0.81 -13.57 1.81
N LEU A 9 -1.34 -12.52 1.22
CA LEU A 9 -0.81 -11.95 0.00
C LEU A 9 -0.33 -10.52 0.27
N THR A 10 0.92 -10.24 -0.10
CA THR A 10 1.43 -8.87 -0.23
C THR A 10 1.54 -8.53 -1.71
N VAL A 11 0.95 -7.41 -2.08
CA VAL A 11 0.98 -6.89 -3.44
C VAL A 11 1.56 -5.48 -3.41
N VAL A 12 2.63 -5.26 -4.17
CA VAL A 12 3.24 -3.94 -4.32
C VAL A 12 2.98 -3.45 -5.74
N VAL A 13 2.14 -2.43 -5.84
CA VAL A 13 1.83 -1.77 -7.10
C VAL A 13 2.69 -0.51 -7.21
N PRO A 14 3.47 -0.34 -8.29
CA PRO A 14 4.28 0.87 -8.47
C PRO A 14 3.41 2.13 -8.47
N PHE A 15 3.87 3.18 -7.78
CA PHE A 15 3.14 4.46 -7.66
C PHE A 15 2.88 5.14 -9.01
N ASP A 16 3.72 4.86 -10.00
CA ASP A 16 3.64 5.38 -11.36
C ASP A 16 2.97 4.40 -12.35
N SER A 17 2.19 3.44 -11.84
CA SER A 17 1.37 2.56 -12.68
C SER A 17 0.26 3.36 -13.37
N ALA A 18 -0.13 2.92 -14.58
CA ALA A 18 -1.13 3.60 -15.40
C ALA A 18 -2.53 3.57 -14.76
N ASN A 19 -2.85 2.51 -14.03
CA ASN A 19 -4.16 2.31 -13.44
C ASN A 19 -4.05 1.99 -11.94
N LEU A 20 -5.11 2.34 -11.21
CA LEU A 20 -5.30 1.99 -9.81
C LEU A 20 -6.14 0.71 -9.72
N ILE A 21 -5.74 -0.23 -8.86
CA ILE A 21 -6.53 -1.43 -8.56
C ILE A 21 -7.53 -1.08 -7.45
N GLU A 22 -8.81 -1.14 -7.77
CA GLU A 22 -9.88 -0.86 -6.80
C GLU A 22 -10.00 -2.01 -5.78
N SER A 23 -10.05 -1.70 -4.49
CA SER A 23 -9.95 -2.66 -3.39
C SER A 23 -11.08 -3.69 -3.35
N LYS A 24 -12.33 -3.29 -3.66
CA LYS A 24 -13.47 -4.22 -3.71
C LYS A 24 -13.37 -5.19 -4.88
N SER A 25 -12.95 -4.70 -6.04
CA SER A 25 -12.71 -5.53 -7.22
C SER A 25 -11.58 -6.52 -6.96
N PHE A 26 -10.52 -6.08 -6.31
CA PHE A 26 -9.41 -6.94 -5.88
C PHE A 26 -9.88 -8.03 -4.92
N LYS A 27 -10.71 -7.70 -3.93
CA LYS A 27 -11.32 -8.67 -3.02
C LYS A 27 -12.15 -9.72 -3.78
N LEU A 28 -12.99 -9.28 -4.71
CA LEU A 28 -13.81 -10.20 -5.51
C LEU A 28 -12.95 -11.11 -6.40
N TYR A 29 -11.90 -10.56 -6.99
CA TYR A 29 -10.93 -11.31 -7.76
C TYR A 29 -10.27 -12.41 -6.91
N LEU A 30 -9.78 -12.08 -5.71
CA LEU A 30 -9.21 -13.08 -4.80
C LEU A 30 -10.22 -14.15 -4.38
N ASN A 31 -11.47 -13.77 -4.16
CA ASN A 31 -12.54 -14.73 -3.84
C ASN A 31 -12.78 -15.75 -4.96
N SER A 32 -12.55 -15.37 -6.22
CA SER A 32 -12.70 -16.30 -7.35
C SER A 32 -11.70 -17.47 -7.30
N PHE A 33 -10.56 -17.27 -6.63
CA PHE A 33 -9.57 -18.34 -6.44
C PHE A 33 -10.10 -19.48 -5.56
N ASN A 34 -11.03 -19.21 -4.63
CA ASN A 34 -11.64 -20.22 -3.79
C ASN A 34 -12.46 -21.26 -4.60
N GLN A 35 -12.91 -20.88 -5.79
CA GLN A 35 -13.68 -21.75 -6.68
C GLN A 35 -12.82 -22.32 -7.81
N SER A 36 -11.55 -21.95 -7.87
CA SER A 36 -10.61 -22.35 -8.90
C SER A 36 -9.68 -23.46 -8.38
N ARG A 37 -9.29 -24.36 -9.29
CA ARG A 37 -8.31 -25.37 -8.99
C ARG A 37 -6.97 -24.99 -9.61
N PHE A 38 -5.96 -24.91 -8.80
CA PHE A 38 -4.58 -24.68 -9.22
C PHE A 38 -3.76 -25.93 -9.00
N ARG A 39 -2.80 -26.18 -9.88
CA ARG A 39 -1.90 -27.32 -9.78
C ARG A 39 -0.97 -27.22 -8.58
N ASP A 40 -0.44 -26.03 -8.35
CA ASP A 40 0.52 -25.71 -7.28
C ASP A 40 0.51 -24.21 -6.97
N ILE A 41 1.23 -23.82 -5.93
CA ILE A 41 1.35 -22.42 -5.50
C ILE A 41 2.04 -21.54 -6.55
N SER A 42 2.94 -22.12 -7.37
CA SER A 42 3.62 -21.38 -8.42
C SER A 42 2.66 -20.93 -9.50
N GLN A 43 1.66 -21.75 -9.82
CA GLN A 43 0.61 -21.35 -10.75
C GLN A 43 -0.26 -20.23 -10.19
N VAL A 44 -0.58 -20.26 -8.90
CA VAL A 44 -1.30 -19.16 -8.21
C VAL A 44 -0.49 -17.87 -8.30
N TYR A 45 0.80 -17.93 -7.97
CA TYR A 45 1.70 -16.77 -8.05
C TYR A 45 1.74 -16.18 -9.46
N GLN A 46 1.97 -17.01 -10.47
CA GLN A 46 2.05 -16.56 -11.87
C GLN A 46 0.75 -15.90 -12.34
N THR A 47 -0.39 -16.49 -11.99
CA THR A 47 -1.72 -15.96 -12.35
C THR A 47 -1.91 -14.58 -11.68
N LEU A 48 -1.66 -14.48 -10.37
CA LEU A 48 -1.77 -13.22 -9.62
C LEU A 48 -0.88 -12.13 -10.21
N GLN A 49 0.39 -12.44 -10.44
CA GLN A 49 1.35 -11.47 -10.97
C GLN A 49 0.94 -10.98 -12.36
N GLN A 50 0.55 -11.90 -13.24
CA GLN A 50 0.14 -11.58 -14.60
C GLN A 50 -1.13 -10.71 -14.62
N ASP A 51 -2.18 -11.14 -13.93
CA ASP A 51 -3.48 -10.45 -13.95
C ASP A 51 -3.39 -9.07 -13.30
N LEU A 52 -2.71 -8.97 -12.15
CA LEU A 52 -2.55 -7.70 -11.45
C LEU A 52 -1.65 -6.73 -12.21
N SER A 53 -0.59 -7.22 -12.86
CA SER A 53 0.28 -6.40 -13.70
C SER A 53 -0.46 -5.88 -14.93
N LEU A 54 -1.29 -6.71 -15.54
CA LEU A 54 -2.13 -6.30 -16.67
C LEU A 54 -3.14 -5.23 -16.25
N CYS A 55 -3.78 -5.41 -15.10
CA CYS A 55 -4.74 -4.45 -14.54
C CYS A 55 -4.08 -3.12 -14.19
N ALA A 56 -2.92 -3.14 -13.53
CA ALA A 56 -2.18 -1.93 -13.14
C ALA A 56 -1.53 -1.22 -14.33
N GLY A 57 -1.29 -1.93 -15.45
CA GLY A 57 -0.54 -1.43 -16.59
C GLY A 57 0.97 -1.34 -16.35
N LYS A 58 1.47 -2.00 -15.31
CA LYS A 58 2.88 -2.08 -14.93
C LYS A 58 3.15 -3.34 -14.12
N THR A 59 4.39 -3.82 -14.11
CA THR A 59 4.75 -5.01 -13.34
C THR A 59 4.49 -4.80 -11.86
N VAL A 60 3.69 -5.69 -11.29
CA VAL A 60 3.32 -5.73 -9.88
C VAL A 60 4.14 -6.80 -9.18
N GLU A 61 4.65 -6.50 -7.99
CA GLU A 61 5.31 -7.50 -7.15
C GLU A 61 4.28 -8.21 -6.29
N VAL A 62 4.35 -9.54 -6.27
CA VAL A 62 3.45 -10.41 -5.51
C VAL A 62 4.29 -11.27 -4.58
N THR A 63 3.92 -11.33 -3.31
CA THR A 63 4.51 -12.23 -2.32
C THR A 63 3.42 -13.00 -1.61
N ILE A 64 3.54 -14.32 -1.60
CA ILE A 64 2.62 -15.22 -0.91
C ILE A 64 3.29 -15.68 0.38
N HIS A 65 2.65 -15.43 1.51
CA HIS A 65 3.14 -15.79 2.85
C HIS A 65 2.31 -16.91 3.43
N HIS A 66 2.96 -17.84 4.12
CA HIS A 66 2.23 -18.82 4.92
C HIS A 66 1.62 -18.16 6.17
N VAL A 67 0.47 -18.67 6.62
CA VAL A 67 -0.23 -18.12 7.80
C VAL A 67 0.67 -18.12 9.04
N ASN A 68 1.58 -19.05 9.14
CA ASN A 68 2.52 -19.15 10.26
C ASN A 68 3.65 -18.08 10.23
N GLU A 69 3.78 -17.34 9.11
CA GLU A 69 4.76 -16.25 8.94
C GLU A 69 4.19 -14.87 9.34
N LEU A 70 2.98 -14.85 9.87
CA LEU A 70 2.26 -13.62 10.27
C LEU A 70 2.99 -12.77 11.32
N VAL A 71 3.98 -13.31 11.99
CA VAL A 71 4.82 -12.58 12.96
C VAL A 71 5.54 -11.39 12.29
N ALA A 72 5.77 -11.45 10.97
CA ALA A 72 6.36 -10.35 10.21
C ALA A 72 5.45 -9.13 10.01
N PHE A 73 4.14 -9.26 10.23
CA PHE A 73 3.14 -8.21 10.05
C PHE A 73 2.70 -7.57 11.37
N GLN A 74 3.63 -7.30 12.25
CA GLN A 74 3.32 -6.60 13.50
C GLN A 74 3.16 -5.09 13.23
N PRO A 75 2.15 -4.45 13.84
CA PRO A 75 2.06 -3.00 13.83
C PRO A 75 3.34 -2.39 14.39
N THR A 76 3.88 -1.41 13.69
CA THR A 76 5.07 -0.68 14.14
C THR A 76 4.78 0.80 14.13
N TRP A 77 5.52 1.55 14.94
CA TRP A 77 5.40 3.00 14.99
C TRP A 77 6.07 3.61 13.76
N ILE A 78 5.46 4.64 13.22
CA ILE A 78 6.05 5.44 12.15
C ILE A 78 7.24 6.19 12.76
N PRO A 79 8.45 6.07 12.19
CA PRO A 79 9.63 6.75 12.76
C PRO A 79 9.54 8.26 12.57
N GLY A 80 10.12 9.02 13.52
CA GLY A 80 10.18 10.46 13.47
C GLY A 80 9.31 11.14 14.52
N ARG A 81 9.23 12.45 14.44
CA ARG A 81 8.42 13.28 15.34
C ARG A 81 6.99 13.37 14.81
N CYS A 82 6.01 13.10 15.67
CA CYS A 82 4.62 13.34 15.34
C CYS A 82 4.33 14.85 15.33
N ILE A 83 3.64 15.32 14.30
CA ILE A 83 3.25 16.72 14.13
C ILE A 83 1.77 16.98 14.41
N ASP A 84 1.00 15.96 14.81
CA ASP A 84 -0.44 16.09 15.04
C ASP A 84 -0.78 16.93 16.27
N ASP A 85 0.13 16.97 17.26
CA ASP A 85 -0.06 17.70 18.52
C ASP A 85 0.55 19.11 18.50
N LEU A 86 0.87 19.64 17.31
CA LEU A 86 1.36 21.01 17.21
C LEU A 86 0.24 21.99 17.58
N ASP A 87 0.54 22.91 18.49
CA ASP A 87 -0.37 23.98 18.91
C ASP A 87 -0.41 25.08 17.82
N ILE A 88 -1.13 24.79 16.76
CA ILE A 88 -1.31 25.67 15.60
C ILE A 88 -2.78 25.76 15.22
N ASP A 89 -3.23 26.94 14.86
CA ASP A 89 -4.53 27.14 14.23
C ASP A 89 -4.40 27.01 12.72
N ILE A 90 -5.27 26.20 12.11
CA ILE A 90 -5.31 25.99 10.65
C ILE A 90 -6.68 26.41 10.15
N ASP A 91 -6.71 27.43 9.31
CA ASP A 91 -7.92 27.94 8.64
C ASP A 91 -7.92 27.68 7.12
N GLN A 92 -6.84 27.11 6.60
CA GLN A 92 -6.70 26.78 5.18
C GLN A 92 -7.18 25.35 4.89
N TYR A 93 -8.32 25.23 4.21
CA TYR A 93 -8.94 23.95 3.85
C TYR A 93 -8.76 23.57 2.38
N GLN A 94 -8.27 24.48 1.55
CA GLN A 94 -7.92 24.21 0.16
C GLN A 94 -6.43 23.89 0.05
N TYR A 95 -6.11 22.95 -0.84
CA TYR A 95 -4.69 22.68 -1.13
C TYR A 95 -4.04 23.93 -1.74
N ASP A 96 -2.97 24.39 -1.13
CA ASP A 96 -2.17 25.50 -1.60
C ASP A 96 -0.67 25.23 -1.42
N GLY A 97 -0.01 24.88 -2.51
CA GLY A 97 1.43 24.57 -2.53
C GLY A 97 2.31 25.81 -2.21
N THR A 98 1.76 27.04 -2.26
CA THR A 98 2.52 28.26 -1.93
C THR A 98 2.76 28.44 -0.44
N LEU A 99 2.06 27.66 0.40
CA LEU A 99 2.30 27.62 1.85
C LEU A 99 3.68 27.00 2.20
N LEU A 100 4.24 26.20 1.31
CA LEU A 100 5.58 25.64 1.46
C LEU A 100 6.61 26.67 0.95
N GLN A 101 7.28 27.34 1.86
CA GLN A 101 8.28 28.35 1.56
C GLN A 101 9.63 27.97 2.18
N LEU A 102 10.70 28.25 1.46
CA LEU A 102 12.04 28.21 2.01
C LEU A 102 12.33 29.51 2.76
N THR A 103 12.98 29.41 3.92
CA THR A 103 13.49 30.58 4.64
C THR A 103 14.80 31.04 4.03
N ASP A 104 14.99 32.35 3.89
CA ASP A 104 16.18 32.95 3.24
C ASP A 104 17.52 32.63 3.92
N ASN A 105 17.51 32.24 5.19
CA ASN A 105 18.69 31.86 5.98
C ASN A 105 18.65 30.39 6.43
N ALA A 106 18.06 29.50 5.62
CA ALA A 106 17.88 28.12 5.98
C ALA A 106 19.23 27.39 6.02
N GLU A 107 19.62 26.93 7.20
CA GLU A 107 20.53 25.81 7.30
C GLU A 107 19.84 24.56 6.77
N GLN A 108 20.59 23.74 6.05
CA GLN A 108 20.05 22.47 5.60
C GLN A 108 19.82 21.56 6.80
N VAL A 109 18.58 21.22 7.04
CA VAL A 109 18.16 20.27 8.10
C VAL A 109 17.56 19.03 7.48
N GLU A 110 17.80 17.90 8.11
CA GLU A 110 17.16 16.63 7.79
C GLU A 110 16.32 16.20 8.98
N GLU A 111 15.01 16.15 8.82
CA GLU A 111 14.06 15.73 9.85
C GLU A 111 13.14 14.64 9.33
N LYS A 112 12.78 13.69 10.20
CA LYS A 112 11.71 12.72 9.94
C LYS A 112 10.48 13.14 10.73
N LEU A 113 9.44 13.48 10.00
CA LEU A 113 8.16 13.88 10.55
C LEU A 113 7.09 12.88 10.10
N HIS A 114 6.07 12.68 10.94
CA HIS A 114 4.91 11.89 10.56
C HIS A 114 3.63 12.51 11.11
N SER A 115 2.52 12.19 10.45
CA SER A 115 1.16 12.54 10.86
C SER A 115 0.25 11.32 10.67
N HIS A 116 -0.73 11.18 11.55
CA HIS A 116 -1.82 10.22 11.42
C HIS A 116 -3.02 10.82 10.67
N LEU A 117 -2.97 12.12 10.39
CA LEU A 117 -3.98 12.83 9.62
C LEU A 117 -3.75 12.59 8.13
N LEU A 118 -4.76 12.08 7.46
CA LEU A 118 -4.73 11.80 6.03
C LEU A 118 -5.81 12.61 5.32
N LYS A 119 -5.45 13.19 4.18
CA LYS A 119 -6.39 13.77 3.24
C LYS A 119 -6.26 13.04 1.90
N SER A 120 -7.39 12.59 1.37
CA SER A 120 -7.47 12.02 0.02
C SER A 120 -8.34 12.92 -0.86
N ASN A 121 -7.97 13.02 -2.13
CA ASN A 121 -8.75 13.68 -3.17
C ASN A 121 -9.47 12.66 -4.07
N CYS A 122 -9.65 11.43 -3.57
CA CYS A 122 -10.39 10.38 -4.27
C CYS A 122 -11.89 10.70 -4.34
#